data_691df358293b8022d5b460c437a736de
#
_entry.id   691df358293b8022d5b460c437a736de
#
_cell.length_a   1.000
_cell.length_b   1.000
_cell.length_c   1.000
_cell.angle_alpha   90.00
_cell.angle_beta   90.00
_cell.angle_gamma   90.00
#
_symmetry.space_group_name_H-M   'P 1'
#
loop_
_entity.id
_entity.type
_entity.pdbx_description
1 polymer ?
#
loop_
_entity_poly.entity_id
_entity_poly.type
_entity_poly.pdbx_seq_one_letter_code
_entity_poly.pdbx_strand_id
1 'polypeptide(L)' 'MTIRDEKQLRQELLQCEDTMQWYQKILDNPGVSQSAKDAAKDMLRQAEKAKREILSKLQG' A
#
# COMPACT_ATOMS: atom_id res chain seq x y z
N MET A 1 4.08 3.38 -22.91
CA MET A 1 4.03 2.26 -21.98
C MET A 1 3.52 1.02 -22.70
N THR A 2 4.16 -0.11 -22.50
CA THR A 2 3.72 -1.38 -23.10
C THR A 2 2.64 -2.03 -22.26
N ILE A 3 1.91 -2.98 -22.89
CA ILE A 3 0.88 -3.76 -22.18
C ILE A 3 1.49 -4.52 -21.00
N ARG A 4 2.71 -5.02 -21.17
CA ARG A 4 3.43 -5.76 -20.13
C ARG A 4 3.70 -4.86 -18.91
N ASP A 5 4.13 -3.64 -19.15
CA ASP A 5 4.42 -2.68 -18.07
C ASP A 5 3.14 -2.30 -17.32
N GLU A 6 2.05 -2.09 -18.04
CA GLU A 6 0.76 -1.79 -17.43
C GLU A 6 0.28 -2.92 -16.55
N LYS A 7 0.41 -4.16 -17.02
CA LYS A 7 0.03 -5.34 -16.24
C LYS A 7 0.84 -5.44 -14.95
N GLN A 8 2.14 -5.21 -15.06
CA GLN A 8 3.03 -5.22 -13.91
C GLN A 8 2.63 -4.15 -12.89
N LEU A 9 2.35 -2.95 -13.34
CA LEU A 9 1.94 -1.85 -12.48
C LEU A 9 0.63 -2.15 -11.77
N ARG A 10 -0.32 -2.76 -12.46
CA ARG A 10 -1.60 -3.15 -11.85
C ARG A 10 -1.43 -4.19 -10.77
N GLN A 11 -0.52 -5.15 -10.96
CA GLN A 11 -0.22 -6.16 -9.95
C GLN A 11 0.43 -5.50 -8.72
N GLU A 12 1.35 -4.58 -8.94
CA GLU A 12 1.96 -3.83 -7.84
C GLU A 12 0.92 -3.02 -7.07
N LEU A 13 -0.04 -2.44 -7.78
CA LEU A 13 -1.12 -1.70 -7.15
C LEU A 13 -1.96 -2.59 -6.24
N LEU A 14 -2.33 -3.78 -6.72
CA LEU A 14 -3.08 -4.74 -5.91
C LEU A 14 -2.30 -5.14 -4.65
N GLN A 15 -1.00 -5.37 -4.78
CA GLN A 15 -0.16 -5.71 -3.63
C GLN A 15 -0.12 -4.55 -2.63
N CYS A 16 -0.03 -3.33 -3.10
CA CYS A 16 -0.05 -2.16 -2.23
C CYS A 16 -1.38 -2.07 -1.47
N GLU A 17 -2.49 -2.29 -2.16
CA GLU A 17 -3.81 -2.24 -1.54
C GLU A 17 -3.97 -3.33 -0.48
N ASP A 18 -3.51 -4.55 -0.76
CA ASP A 18 -3.54 -5.65 0.20
C ASP A 18 -2.70 -5.33 1.43
N THR A 19 -1.51 -4.78 1.22
CA THR A 19 -0.63 -4.36 2.30
C THR A 19 -1.29 -3.30 3.17
N MET A 20 -1.92 -2.31 2.55
CA MET A 20 -2.62 -1.25 3.26
C MET A 20 -3.76 -1.81 4.12
N GLN A 21 -4.54 -2.75 3.59
CA GLN A 21 -5.61 -3.40 4.34
C GLN A 21 -5.07 -4.16 5.54
N TRP A 22 -3.96 -4.85 5.37
CA TRP A 22 -3.32 -5.59 6.45
C TRP A 22 -2.92 -4.66 7.60
N TYR A 23 -2.24 -3.56 7.27
CA TYR A 23 -1.82 -2.62 8.31
C TYR A 23 -3.00 -1.89 8.93
N GLN A 24 -4.05 -1.63 8.15
CA GLN A 24 -5.27 -1.02 8.68
C GLN A 24 -5.92 -1.92 9.74
N LYS A 25 -5.93 -3.23 9.52
CA LYS A 25 -6.44 -4.19 10.51
C LYS A 25 -5.63 -4.15 11.79
N ILE A 26 -4.31 -4.00 11.69
CA ILE A 26 -3.45 -3.86 12.85
C ILE A 26 -3.83 -2.60 13.65
N LEU A 27 -4.04 -1.50 12.96
CA LEU A 27 -4.43 -0.24 13.61
C LEU A 27 -5.78 -0.32 14.31
N ASP A 28 -6.71 -1.08 13.74
CA ASP A 28 -8.05 -1.23 14.29
C ASP A 28 -8.13 -2.24 15.43
N ASN A 29 -7.07 -3.02 15.65
CA ASN A 29 -7.06 -4.05 16.65
C ASN A 29 -6.66 -3.48 18.02
N PRO A 30 -7.57 -3.49 19.03
CA PRO A 30 -7.26 -2.90 20.34
C PRO A 30 -6.21 -3.68 21.13
N GLY A 31 -5.95 -4.94 20.76
CA GLY A 31 -4.95 -5.77 21.42
C GLY A 31 -3.52 -5.53 20.97
N VAL A 32 -3.32 -4.68 19.96
CA VAL A 32 -1.99 -4.39 19.42
C VAL A 32 -1.34 -3.27 20.23
N SER A 33 -0.04 -3.40 20.50
CA SER A 33 0.70 -2.37 21.25
C SER A 33 0.81 -1.07 20.45
N GLN A 34 1.02 0.04 21.16
CA GLN A 34 1.19 1.35 20.53
C GLN A 34 2.40 1.37 19.59
N SER A 35 3.48 0.70 19.99
CA SER A 35 4.68 0.61 19.17
C SER A 35 4.38 -0.06 17.82
N ALA A 36 3.62 -1.15 17.83
CA ALA A 36 3.22 -1.84 16.61
C ALA A 36 2.29 -0.98 15.77
N LYS A 37 1.39 -0.23 16.41
CA LYS A 37 0.49 0.70 15.69
C LYS A 37 1.27 1.81 15.01
N ASP A 38 2.28 2.37 15.68
CA ASP A 38 3.11 3.42 15.09
C ASP A 38 3.88 2.91 13.87
N ALA A 39 4.42 1.69 13.96
CA ALA A 39 5.08 1.06 12.82
C ALA A 39 4.10 0.84 11.67
N ALA A 40 2.88 0.39 11.98
CA ALA A 40 1.85 0.19 10.95
C ALA A 40 1.48 1.50 10.25
N LYS A 41 1.38 2.60 11.00
CA LYS A 41 1.11 3.92 10.41
C LYS A 41 2.20 4.33 9.42
N ASP A 42 3.46 4.12 9.79
CA ASP A 42 4.60 4.42 8.92
C ASP A 42 4.52 3.61 7.63
N MET A 43 4.27 2.32 7.75
CA MET A 43 4.17 1.43 6.59
C MET A 43 2.98 1.81 5.70
N LEU A 44 1.87 2.23 6.30
CA LEU A 44 0.72 2.73 5.54
C LEU A 44 1.07 3.96 4.71
N ARG A 45 1.82 4.91 5.28
CA ARG A 45 2.25 6.09 4.54
C ARG A 45 3.11 5.73 3.35
N GLN A 46 4.05 4.80 3.54
CA GLN A 46 4.90 4.33 2.46
C GLN A 46 4.10 3.63 1.37
N ALA A 47 3.14 2.80 1.76
CA ALA A 47 2.27 2.11 0.81
C ALA A 47 1.40 3.09 0.04
N GLU A 48 0.86 4.12 0.70
CA GLU A 48 0.08 5.16 0.03
C GLU A 48 0.90 5.92 -0.99
N LYS A 49 2.14 6.25 -0.64
CA LYS A 49 3.04 6.95 -1.55
C LYS A 49 3.33 6.09 -2.78
N ALA A 50 3.63 4.80 -2.56
CA ALA A 50 3.88 3.87 -3.65
C ALA A 50 2.65 3.74 -4.54
N LYS A 51 1.45 3.66 -3.95
CA LYS A 51 0.20 3.59 -4.69
C LYS A 51 0.01 4.80 -5.59
N ARG A 52 0.26 6.01 -5.07
CA ARG A 52 0.15 7.24 -5.84
C ARG A 52 1.10 7.25 -7.02
N GLU A 53 2.34 6.80 -6.82
CA GLU A 53 3.33 6.72 -7.88
C GLU A 53 2.90 5.76 -8.97
N ILE A 54 2.36 4.60 -8.58
CA ILE A 54 1.87 3.60 -9.53
C ILE A 54 0.70 4.17 -10.35
N LEU A 55 -0.26 4.81 -9.67
CA LEU A 55 -1.40 5.41 -10.36
C LEU A 55 -0.97 6.50 -11.32
N SER A 56 0.02 7.30 -10.95
CA SER A 56 0.58 8.32 -11.82
C SER A 56 1.17 7.72 -13.08
N LYS A 57 1.92 6.63 -12.94
CA LYS A 57 2.49 5.92 -14.08
C LYS A 57 1.43 5.31 -14.97
N LEU A 58 0.33 4.80 -14.40
CA LEU A 58 -0.76 4.24 -15.18
C LEU A 58 -1.53 5.30 -15.96
N GLN A 59 -1.62 6.50 -15.43
CA GLN A 59 -2.30 7.60 -16.10
C GLN A 59 -1.43 8.28 -17.14
N GLY A 60 -0.16 8.25 -16.96
CA GLY A 60 0.79 8.95 -17.78
C GLY A 60 1.32 8.21 -18.94
#